data_5a8a458c49145e59dd9f40f8be390cc4
#
_entry.id   5a8a458c49145e59dd9f40f8be390cc4
#
_cell.length_a   1.000
_cell.length_b   1.000
_cell.length_c   1.000
_cell.angle_alpha   90.00
_cell.angle_beta   90.00
_cell.angle_gamma   90.00
#
_symmetry.space_group_name_H-M   'P 1'
#
loop_
_entity.id
_entity.type
_entity.pdbx_description
1 polymer ?
#
loop_
_entity_poly.entity_id
_entity_poly.type
_entity_poly.pdbx_seq_one_letter_code
_entity_poly.pdbx_strand_id
1 'polypeptide(L)'
;MSNPGPAVTNSAHPSNVTTSQTLRVIATIKNVNANAIASYPMQVNNSTVFLPQSLIVTNLNNAGAAVTPTGLAMGVASTSGGSSLYGAITAANLSSVVGTSLVAPTAQTTAQTVQNLYLNVTAALTTAVAGATFDVYVYGYDFSVSS
;
A
#
# COMPACT_ATOMS: atom_id res chain seq x y z
N MET A 1 -24.32 -46.01 1.81
CA MET A 1 -24.65 -44.65 2.22
C MET A 1 -23.43 -43.78 1.97
N SER A 2 -23.58 -42.79 1.16
CA SER A 2 -22.49 -41.83 0.93
C SER A 2 -22.36 -40.90 2.12
N ASN A 3 -21.15 -40.58 2.45
CA ASN A 3 -20.87 -39.58 3.45
C ASN A 3 -20.97 -38.19 2.81
N PRO A 4 -21.98 -37.39 3.12
CA PRO A 4 -22.08 -36.05 2.59
C PRO A 4 -21.06 -35.08 3.19
N GLY A 5 -20.54 -35.47 4.33
CA GLY A 5 -19.67 -34.72 5.21
C GLY A 5 -18.88 -33.56 4.65
N PRO A 6 -17.58 -33.62 4.71
CA PRO A 6 -16.75 -32.43 4.47
C PRO A 6 -16.90 -31.83 3.07
N ALA A 7 -17.11 -32.65 2.06
CA ALA A 7 -17.18 -32.18 0.68
C ALA A 7 -18.38 -31.25 0.46
N VAL A 8 -19.51 -31.56 1.05
CA VAL A 8 -20.71 -30.73 0.95
C VAL A 8 -20.58 -29.47 1.77
N THR A 9 -20.07 -29.61 2.97
CA THR A 9 -19.88 -28.46 3.88
C THR A 9 -18.82 -27.51 3.33
N ASN A 10 -17.72 -28.05 2.84
CA ASN A 10 -16.62 -27.24 2.36
C ASN A 10 -16.90 -26.58 1.01
N SER A 11 -17.79 -27.12 0.20
CA SER A 11 -18.15 -26.47 -1.05
C SER A 11 -18.88 -25.13 -0.84
N ALA A 12 -19.65 -25.03 0.23
CA ALA A 12 -20.30 -23.76 0.59
C ALA A 12 -19.36 -22.83 1.36
N HIS A 13 -18.46 -23.40 2.13
CA HIS A 13 -17.63 -22.62 3.04
C HIS A 13 -16.60 -21.73 2.35
N PRO A 14 -15.77 -22.22 1.43
CA PRO A 14 -14.84 -21.36 0.72
C PRO A 14 -15.52 -20.42 -0.27
N SER A 15 -16.63 -20.84 -0.89
CA SER A 15 -17.33 -20.01 -1.85
C SER A 15 -18.06 -18.83 -1.21
N ASN A 16 -18.31 -18.90 0.08
CA ASN A 16 -18.91 -17.80 0.84
C ASN A 16 -17.87 -16.82 1.39
N VAL A 17 -16.58 -17.12 1.26
CA VAL A 17 -15.54 -16.15 1.55
C VAL A 17 -15.53 -15.13 0.44
N THR A 18 -16.09 -13.98 0.71
CA THR A 18 -16.12 -12.87 -0.24
C THR A 18 -14.71 -12.31 -0.42
N THR A 19 -14.45 -11.74 -1.56
CA THR A 19 -13.16 -11.09 -1.84
C THR A 19 -12.88 -9.92 -0.89
N SER A 20 -13.91 -9.35 -0.27
CA SER A 20 -13.79 -8.33 0.77
C SER A 20 -13.14 -8.83 2.06
N GLN A 21 -13.14 -10.13 2.30
CA GLN A 21 -12.51 -10.74 3.47
C GLN A 21 -11.03 -11.07 3.23
N THR A 22 -10.53 -10.87 2.04
CA THR A 22 -9.13 -11.11 1.71
C THR A 22 -8.37 -9.79 1.63
N LEU A 23 -7.12 -9.85 2.07
CA LEU A 23 -6.21 -8.71 1.92
C LEU A 23 -5.81 -8.57 0.45
N ARG A 24 -6.00 -7.39 -0.11
CA ARG A 24 -5.78 -7.11 -1.53
C ARG A 24 -4.96 -5.85 -1.72
N VAL A 25 -4.36 -5.72 -2.88
CA VAL A 25 -3.78 -4.45 -3.31
C VAL A 25 -4.93 -3.50 -3.67
N ILE A 26 -5.07 -2.43 -2.91
CA ILE A 26 -6.07 -1.37 -3.14
C ILE A 26 -5.53 -0.35 -4.12
N ALA A 27 -4.29 0.05 -3.94
CA ALA A 27 -3.64 1.04 -4.81
C ALA A 27 -2.16 0.75 -4.95
N THR A 28 -1.60 1.19 -6.06
CA THR A 28 -0.17 1.03 -6.35
C THR A 28 0.38 2.24 -7.09
N ILE A 29 1.65 2.50 -6.88
CA ILE A 29 2.46 3.39 -7.71
C ILE A 29 3.88 2.84 -7.79
N LYS A 30 4.48 2.95 -8.97
CA LYS A 30 5.83 2.45 -9.23
C LYS A 30 6.75 3.56 -9.75
N ASN A 31 8.04 3.34 -9.56
CA ASN A 31 9.09 4.23 -10.04
C ASN A 31 8.95 5.66 -9.54
N VAL A 32 8.57 5.81 -8.27
CA VAL A 32 8.46 7.12 -7.62
C VAL A 32 9.87 7.68 -7.37
N ASN A 33 10.08 8.93 -7.73
CA ASN A 33 11.36 9.59 -7.53
C ASN A 33 11.66 9.79 -6.03
N ALA A 34 12.73 9.18 -5.55
CA ALA A 34 13.14 9.25 -4.15
C ALA A 34 13.83 10.59 -3.78
N ASN A 35 14.17 11.41 -4.77
CA ASN A 35 14.86 12.68 -4.56
C ASN A 35 13.93 13.91 -4.54
N ALA A 36 12.63 13.72 -4.63
CA ALA A 36 11.67 14.83 -4.73
C ALA A 36 10.58 14.73 -3.66
N ILE A 37 10.31 15.85 -3.01
CA ILE A 37 9.09 16.03 -2.22
C ILE A 37 7.98 16.38 -3.20
N ALA A 38 7.04 15.48 -3.37
CA ALA A 38 5.98 15.62 -4.35
C ALA A 38 4.77 14.74 -4.00
N SER A 39 3.66 15.02 -4.64
CA SER A 39 2.44 14.24 -4.52
C SER A 39 2.16 13.54 -5.84
N TYR A 40 1.93 12.26 -5.78
CA TYR A 40 1.73 11.42 -6.96
C TYR A 40 0.38 10.72 -6.89
N PRO A 41 -0.45 10.81 -7.95
CA PRO A 41 -1.68 10.03 -7.99
C PRO A 41 -1.35 8.55 -8.08
N MET A 42 -2.00 7.75 -7.25
CA MET A 42 -1.85 6.29 -7.25
C MET A 42 -2.91 5.67 -8.16
N GLN A 43 -2.53 4.60 -8.82
CA GLN A 43 -3.50 3.77 -9.54
C GLN A 43 -4.30 2.97 -8.54
N VAL A 44 -5.58 3.31 -8.39
CA VAL A 44 -6.50 2.63 -7.50
C VAL A 44 -7.16 1.47 -8.25
N ASN A 45 -7.23 0.32 -7.62
CA ASN A 45 -8.06 -0.78 -8.08
C ASN A 45 -9.52 -0.32 -8.12
N ASN A 46 -10.43 -1.05 -8.78
CA ASN A 46 -11.85 -0.71 -8.85
C ASN A 46 -12.57 -0.69 -7.49
N SER A 47 -11.82 -0.59 -6.42
CA SER A 47 -12.33 -0.51 -5.05
C SER A 47 -13.00 0.83 -4.81
N THR A 48 -14.29 0.80 -4.51
CA THR A 48 -15.07 1.99 -4.17
C THR A 48 -15.24 2.15 -2.66
N VAL A 49 -15.18 1.05 -1.92
CA VAL A 49 -15.22 1.01 -0.46
C VAL A 49 -14.12 0.06 0.01
N PHE A 50 -13.18 0.55 0.79
CA PHE A 50 -12.05 -0.24 1.25
C PHE A 50 -11.60 0.17 2.64
N LEU A 51 -10.92 -0.74 3.34
CA LEU A 51 -10.26 -0.46 4.60
C LEU A 51 -8.75 -0.68 4.42
N PRO A 52 -7.94 0.38 4.34
CA PRO A 52 -6.51 0.23 4.20
C PRO A 52 -5.90 -0.35 5.48
N GLN A 53 -5.06 -1.36 5.35
CA GLN A 53 -4.44 -2.06 6.46
C GLN A 53 -2.94 -1.82 6.55
N SER A 54 -2.27 -1.73 5.42
CA SER A 54 -0.83 -1.52 5.39
C SER A 54 -0.37 -0.77 4.15
N LEU A 55 0.72 -0.05 4.34
CA LEU A 55 1.46 0.62 3.29
C LEU A 55 2.79 -0.11 3.14
N ILE A 56 3.09 -0.58 1.95
CA ILE A 56 4.34 -1.30 1.68
C ILE A 56 5.18 -0.45 0.73
N VAL A 57 6.38 -0.13 1.17
CA VAL A 57 7.43 0.49 0.36
C VAL A 57 8.45 -0.57 0.01
N THR A 58 8.77 -0.68 -1.24
CA THR A 58 9.71 -1.69 -1.72
C THR A 58 10.51 -1.17 -2.91
N ASN A 59 11.49 -1.94 -3.32
CA ASN A 59 12.26 -1.72 -4.55
C ASN A 59 12.96 -0.34 -4.61
N LEU A 60 13.45 0.15 -3.47
CA LEU A 60 14.26 1.37 -3.48
C LEU A 60 15.62 1.05 -4.09
N ASN A 61 15.85 1.53 -5.30
CA ASN A 61 17.04 1.23 -6.06
C ASN A 61 17.39 2.36 -7.04
N ASN A 62 18.62 2.29 -7.53
CA ASN A 62 19.09 3.03 -8.69
C ASN A 62 19.66 2.04 -9.70
N ALA A 63 18.96 1.86 -10.81
CA ALA A 63 19.35 0.93 -11.87
C ALA A 63 19.67 -0.49 -11.35
N GLY A 64 18.88 -0.98 -10.38
CA GLY A 64 19.04 -2.30 -9.76
C GLY A 64 19.99 -2.34 -8.56
N ALA A 65 20.72 -1.30 -8.28
CA ALA A 65 21.57 -1.20 -7.07
C ALA A 65 20.73 -0.68 -5.89
N ALA A 66 20.78 -1.36 -4.76
CA ALA A 66 20.06 -0.94 -3.56
C ALA A 66 20.51 0.44 -3.07
N VAL A 67 19.55 1.25 -2.67
CA VAL A 67 19.78 2.60 -2.13
C VAL A 67 19.37 2.62 -0.66
N THR A 68 20.18 3.27 0.19
CA THR A 68 19.85 3.46 1.59
C THR A 68 18.79 4.57 1.73
N PRO A 69 17.65 4.33 2.39
CA PRO A 69 16.52 5.26 2.41
C PRO A 69 16.66 6.38 3.46
N THR A 70 17.83 6.91 3.65
CA THR A 70 18.10 7.94 4.69
C THR A 70 17.30 9.21 4.41
N GLY A 71 16.49 9.62 5.36
CA GLY A 71 15.66 10.83 5.28
C GLY A 71 14.33 10.67 4.56
N LEU A 72 14.16 9.65 3.75
CA LEU A 72 12.92 9.44 2.96
C LEU A 72 11.71 9.20 3.86
N ALA A 73 10.65 9.94 3.64
CA ALA A 73 9.37 9.78 4.35
C ALA A 73 8.20 10.01 3.41
N MET A 74 7.09 9.34 3.67
CA MET A 74 5.91 9.40 2.83
C MET A 74 4.65 8.98 3.55
N GLY A 75 3.51 9.24 2.95
CA GLY A 75 2.22 8.78 3.41
C GLY A 75 1.20 8.76 2.28
N VAL A 76 0.07 8.12 2.51
CA VAL A 76 -1.03 8.04 1.56
C VAL A 76 -2.20 8.86 2.06
N ALA A 77 -2.76 9.68 1.21
CA ALA A 77 -3.89 10.56 1.50
C ALA A 77 -4.93 10.53 0.37
N SER A 78 -6.11 11.05 0.65
CA SER A 78 -7.17 11.22 -0.36
C SER A 78 -6.97 12.45 -1.24
N THR A 79 -6.07 13.34 -0.86
CA THR A 79 -5.80 14.59 -1.58
C THR A 79 -4.31 14.80 -1.81
N SER A 80 -3.98 15.45 -2.91
CA SER A 80 -2.61 15.85 -3.21
C SER A 80 -2.09 16.81 -2.13
N GLY A 81 -0.95 16.44 -1.52
CA GLY A 81 -0.38 17.21 -0.41
C GLY A 81 -1.21 17.20 0.87
N GLY A 82 -2.27 16.40 0.94
CA GLY A 82 -3.17 16.35 2.08
C GLY A 82 -2.53 15.83 3.36
N SER A 83 -3.03 16.30 4.49
CA SER A 83 -2.57 15.88 5.82
C SER A 83 -3.31 14.65 6.38
N SER A 84 -4.46 14.31 5.83
CA SER A 84 -5.23 13.12 6.24
C SER A 84 -4.64 11.88 5.61
N LEU A 85 -3.70 11.25 6.32
CA LEU A 85 -2.96 10.11 5.82
C LEU A 85 -3.64 8.80 6.22
N TYR A 86 -3.82 7.91 5.25
CA TYR A 86 -4.27 6.55 5.50
C TYR A 86 -3.14 5.63 5.97
N GLY A 87 -1.93 6.02 5.72
CA GLY A 87 -0.75 5.35 6.22
C GLY A 87 0.46 6.26 6.04
N ALA A 88 1.37 6.25 6.98
CA ALA A 88 2.56 7.08 6.95
C ALA A 88 3.80 6.28 7.34
N ILE A 89 4.88 6.52 6.63
CA ILE A 89 6.19 5.95 6.90
C ILE A 89 7.15 7.10 7.17
N THR A 90 7.73 7.10 8.35
CA THR A 90 8.71 8.12 8.74
C THR A 90 10.11 7.79 8.25
N ALA A 91 10.97 8.79 8.13
CA ALA A 91 12.36 8.60 7.78
C ALA A 91 13.10 7.65 8.74
N ALA A 92 12.76 7.69 10.01
CA ALA A 92 13.34 6.80 11.02
C ALA A 92 12.99 5.33 10.78
N ASN A 93 11.77 5.06 10.36
CA ASN A 93 11.34 3.68 10.03
C ASN A 93 12.04 3.14 8.80
N LEU A 94 12.23 3.97 7.77
CA LEU A 94 12.90 3.56 6.53
C LEU A 94 14.41 3.43 6.68
N SER A 95 15.04 4.28 7.47
CA SER A 95 16.50 4.35 7.56
C SER A 95 17.18 3.06 8.01
N SER A 96 16.45 2.18 8.68
CA SER A 96 16.96 0.87 9.12
C SER A 96 16.77 -0.24 8.07
N VAL A 97 16.13 0.05 6.94
CA VAL A 97 15.74 -0.96 5.93
C VAL A 97 16.49 -0.67 4.63
N VAL A 98 17.38 -1.55 4.24
CA VAL A 98 18.12 -1.45 2.98
C VAL A 98 17.79 -2.65 2.10
N GLY A 99 17.29 -2.38 0.89
CA GLY A 99 17.04 -3.43 -0.11
C GLY A 99 15.89 -4.39 0.21
N THR A 100 15.10 -4.11 1.24
CA THR A 100 13.95 -4.93 1.64
C THR A 100 12.68 -4.10 1.61
N SER A 101 11.55 -4.78 1.66
CA SER A 101 10.26 -4.13 1.76
C SER A 101 9.98 -3.71 3.20
N LEU A 102 9.46 -2.52 3.37
CA LEU A 102 8.96 -2.05 4.65
C LEU A 102 7.43 -2.09 4.65
N VAL A 103 6.87 -2.68 5.67
CA VAL A 103 5.42 -2.71 5.91
C VAL A 103 5.08 -1.81 7.09
N ALA A 104 4.25 -0.80 6.85
CA ALA A 104 3.73 0.07 7.90
C ALA A 104 2.22 -0.16 8.04
N PRO A 105 1.70 -0.47 9.24
CA PRO A 105 0.27 -0.57 9.45
C PRO A 105 -0.38 0.81 9.28
N THR A 106 -1.61 0.82 8.80
CA THR A 106 -2.43 2.03 8.81
C THR A 106 -3.16 2.16 10.14
N ALA A 107 -3.47 3.38 10.55
CA ALA A 107 -4.27 3.63 11.73
C ALA A 107 -5.78 3.62 11.45
N GLN A 108 -6.19 3.28 10.24
CA GLN A 108 -7.60 3.31 9.83
C GLN A 108 -8.37 2.13 10.40
N THR A 109 -9.47 2.43 11.04
CA THR A 109 -10.41 1.44 11.59
C THR A 109 -11.77 1.47 10.90
N THR A 110 -11.99 2.44 10.02
CA THR A 110 -13.24 2.64 9.30
C THR A 110 -13.00 2.55 7.79
N ALA A 111 -13.91 1.90 7.10
CA ALA A 111 -13.86 1.81 5.65
C ALA A 111 -13.89 3.19 4.99
N GLN A 112 -13.12 3.34 3.94
CA GLN A 112 -12.97 4.57 3.16
C GLN A 112 -13.76 4.44 1.86
N THR A 113 -14.30 5.55 1.39
CA THR A 113 -15.11 5.61 0.16
C THR A 113 -14.49 6.50 -0.91
N VAL A 114 -13.25 6.92 -0.73
CA VAL A 114 -12.56 7.80 -1.68
C VAL A 114 -12.16 7.06 -2.95
N GLN A 115 -12.25 7.74 -4.07
CA GLN A 115 -11.91 7.20 -5.40
C GLN A 115 -10.47 7.51 -5.81
N ASN A 116 -9.85 8.49 -5.18
CA ASN A 116 -8.51 8.96 -5.50
C ASN A 116 -7.60 8.80 -4.31
N LEU A 117 -6.45 8.20 -4.52
CA LEU A 117 -5.38 8.13 -3.53
C LEU A 117 -4.13 8.79 -4.10
N TYR A 118 -3.40 9.45 -3.22
CA TYR A 118 -2.14 10.11 -3.54
C TYR A 118 -1.06 9.61 -2.61
N LEU A 119 0.08 9.27 -3.19
CA LEU A 119 1.30 9.12 -2.42
C LEU A 119 1.93 10.50 -2.24
N ASN A 120 2.00 10.96 -1.02
CA ASN A 120 2.67 12.21 -0.66
C ASN A 120 4.05 11.88 -0.10
N VAL A 121 5.10 12.18 -0.86
CA VAL A 121 6.48 12.12 -0.38
C VAL A 121 6.71 13.37 0.45
N THR A 122 6.88 13.21 1.75
CA THR A 122 6.98 14.31 2.71
C THR A 122 8.42 14.70 3.01
N ALA A 123 9.36 13.79 2.78
CA ALA A 123 10.80 14.05 2.82
C ALA A 123 11.51 13.21 1.77
N ALA A 124 12.44 13.81 1.05
CA ALA A 124 13.28 13.15 0.06
C ALA A 124 14.53 12.54 0.72
N LEU A 125 15.30 11.76 -0.05
CA LEU A 125 16.60 11.27 0.40
C LEU A 125 17.47 12.45 0.84
N THR A 126 18.08 12.33 2.03
CA THR A 126 19.01 13.37 2.57
C THR A 126 20.21 13.58 1.65
N THR A 127 20.75 12.50 1.12
CA THR A 127 21.76 12.54 0.06
C THR A 127 21.13 12.04 -1.22
N ALA A 128 20.99 12.94 -2.19
CA ALA A 128 20.38 12.60 -3.46
C ALA A 128 21.18 11.52 -4.21
N VAL A 129 20.48 10.50 -4.68
CA VAL A 129 21.04 9.46 -5.55
C VAL A 129 20.32 9.57 -6.89
N ALA A 130 21.01 10.08 -7.89
CA ALA A 130 20.44 10.32 -9.21
C ALA A 130 19.79 9.04 -9.78
N GLY A 131 18.53 9.15 -10.19
CA GLY A 131 17.78 8.02 -10.72
C GLY A 131 17.20 7.06 -9.67
N ALA A 132 17.35 7.33 -8.37
CA ALA A 132 16.76 6.48 -7.33
C ALA A 132 15.23 6.55 -7.36
N THR A 133 14.61 5.38 -7.42
CA THR A 133 13.15 5.22 -7.41
C THR A 133 12.71 4.13 -6.44
N PHE A 134 11.45 4.15 -6.07
CA PHE A 134 10.82 3.13 -5.23
C PHE A 134 9.38 2.87 -5.67
N ASP A 135 8.83 1.77 -5.17
CA ASP A 135 7.45 1.37 -5.41
C ASP A 135 6.66 1.38 -4.12
N VAL A 136 5.38 1.70 -4.20
CA VAL A 136 4.47 1.71 -3.04
C VAL A 136 3.20 0.97 -3.37
N TYR A 137 2.75 0.15 -2.41
CA TYR A 137 1.50 -0.58 -2.46
C TYR A 137 0.68 -0.29 -1.20
N VAL A 138 -0.61 -0.04 -1.40
CA VAL A 138 -1.59 0.00 -0.32
C VAL A 138 -2.35 -1.32 -0.33
N TYR A 139 -2.27 -2.06 0.78
CA TYR A 139 -3.05 -3.28 0.98
C TYR A 139 -4.19 -3.03 1.94
N GLY A 140 -5.30 -3.65 1.69
CA GLY A 140 -6.46 -3.53 2.53
C GLY A 140 -7.58 -4.49 2.19
N TYR A 141 -8.68 -4.39 2.91
CA TYR A 141 -9.90 -5.11 2.61
C TYR A 141 -10.75 -4.31 1.63
N ASP A 142 -11.25 -4.97 0.62
CA ASP A 142 -12.10 -4.39 -0.40
C ASP A 142 -13.55 -4.82 -0.16
N PHE A 143 -14.40 -3.86 0.19
CA PHE A 143 -15.83 -4.06 0.43
C PHE A 143 -16.71 -3.65 -0.75
N SER A 144 -16.11 -3.19 -1.84
CA SER A 144 -16.85 -2.73 -3.02
C SER A 144 -17.32 -3.87 -3.92
N VAL A 145 -16.79 -5.06 -3.73
CA VAL A 145 -17.17 -6.21 -4.52
C VAL A 145 -18.48 -6.76 -4.00
N SER A 146 -19.56 -6.54 -4.74
CA SER A 146 -20.78 -7.28 -4.51
C SER A 146 -20.55 -8.74 -4.84
N SER A 147 -20.94 -9.57 -3.97
CA SER A 147 -20.98 -11.02 -4.18
C SER A 147 -21.79 -11.40 -5.42
#